data_5060eae75e34cb06f75850fa83256a82
#
_entry.id   5060eae75e34cb06f75850fa83256a82
#
_cell.length_a   1.000
_cell.length_b   1.000
_cell.length_c   1.000
_cell.angle_alpha   90.00
_cell.angle_beta   90.00
_cell.angle_gamma   90.00
#
_symmetry.space_group_name_H-M   'P 1'
#
loop_
_entity.id
_entity.type
_entity.pdbx_description
1 polymer ?
#
loop_
_entity_poly.entity_id
_entity_poly.type
_entity_poly.pdbx_seq_one_letter_code
_entity_poly.pdbx_strand_id
1 'polypeptide(L)'
;MEIKIKKLNEKAMLPSGGSAKAAGYDLYACLEEDTLVIAPHTTVLVGTGMAAAIPEGYFGGIFARRGLASKQGLRPANCVGVVDADYRGEIKVALHNDTDQPQKIADGERIAQLVVLPFLAVSFQVTDELDETERGAGGFGHTGRK
;
A
#
# COMPACT_ATOMS: atom_id res chain seq x y z
N MET A 1 0.39 19.02 -7.25
CA MET A 1 1.48 18.08 -7.61
C MET A 1 0.97 17.17 -8.72
N GLU A 2 1.77 16.94 -9.75
CA GLU A 2 1.44 16.04 -10.85
C GLU A 2 2.36 14.82 -10.78
N ILE A 3 1.79 13.62 -10.97
CA ILE A 3 2.53 12.35 -11.00
C ILE A 3 2.39 11.75 -12.39
N LYS A 4 3.52 11.49 -13.03
CA LYS A 4 3.55 10.84 -14.34
C LYS A 4 3.26 9.35 -14.18
N ILE A 5 2.32 8.85 -14.97
CA ILE A 5 1.93 7.43 -15.01
C ILE A 5 2.25 6.89 -16.40
N LYS A 6 2.84 5.70 -16.42
CA LYS A 6 2.99 4.89 -17.63
C LYS A 6 2.05 3.68 -17.54
N LYS A 7 1.12 3.55 -18.47
CA LYS A 7 0.35 2.33 -18.63
C LYS A 7 1.24 1.24 -19.22
N LEU A 8 1.30 0.09 -18.59
CA LEU A 8 1.99 -1.11 -19.05
C LEU A 8 1.01 -2.07 -19.72
N ASN A 9 -0.29 -1.87 -19.49
CA ASN A 9 -1.40 -2.55 -20.12
C ASN A 9 -2.45 -1.50 -20.51
N GLU A 10 -3.00 -1.59 -21.74
CA GLU A 10 -3.96 -0.62 -22.26
C GLU A 10 -5.22 -0.50 -21.41
N LYS A 11 -5.68 -1.61 -20.79
CA LYS A 11 -6.85 -1.63 -19.92
C LYS A 11 -6.58 -1.13 -18.51
N ALA A 12 -5.32 -0.85 -18.13
CA ALA A 12 -5.00 -0.33 -16.82
C ALA A 12 -5.75 0.97 -16.52
N MET A 13 -6.33 1.05 -15.33
CA MET A 13 -7.10 2.20 -14.87
C MET A 13 -6.21 3.12 -14.04
N LEU A 14 -6.31 4.43 -14.29
CA LEU A 14 -5.57 5.41 -13.49
C LEU A 14 -6.11 5.48 -12.07
N PRO A 15 -5.25 5.77 -11.07
CA PRO A 15 -5.72 5.97 -9.71
C PRO A 15 -6.76 7.07 -9.63
N SER A 16 -7.84 6.87 -8.89
CA SER A 16 -8.91 7.85 -8.76
C SER A 16 -9.24 8.15 -7.31
N GLY A 17 -9.39 9.43 -6.98
CA GLY A 17 -9.85 9.88 -5.68
C GLY A 17 -11.37 9.91 -5.58
N GLY A 18 -11.92 9.59 -4.40
CA GLY A 18 -13.37 9.64 -4.15
C GLY A 18 -13.92 11.07 -4.05
N SER A 19 -13.07 12.06 -3.81
CA SER A 19 -13.41 13.49 -3.75
C SER A 19 -12.16 14.36 -3.98
N ALA A 20 -12.36 15.64 -4.22
CA ALA A 20 -11.26 16.60 -4.39
C ALA A 20 -10.35 16.75 -3.13
N LYS A 21 -10.84 16.33 -1.97
CA LYS A 21 -10.11 16.37 -0.69
C LYS A 21 -9.66 14.98 -0.20
N ALA A 22 -9.84 13.94 -1.02
CA ALA A 22 -9.39 12.60 -0.66
C ALA A 22 -7.85 12.53 -0.68
N ALA A 23 -7.27 11.99 0.37
CA ALA A 23 -5.83 11.74 0.43
C ALA A 23 -5.44 10.45 -0.35
N GLY A 24 -6.36 9.50 -0.42
CA GLY A 24 -6.14 8.21 -1.08
C GLY A 24 -6.75 8.15 -2.47
N TYR A 25 -6.01 7.54 -3.38
CA TYR A 25 -6.43 7.27 -4.76
C TYR A 25 -6.55 5.77 -4.95
N ASP A 26 -7.74 5.31 -5.32
CA ASP A 26 -8.01 3.88 -5.54
C ASP A 26 -7.11 3.28 -6.60
N LEU A 27 -6.54 2.12 -6.30
CA LEU A 27 -5.77 1.28 -7.21
C LEU A 27 -6.65 0.11 -7.67
N TYR A 28 -6.61 -0.18 -8.95
CA TYR A 28 -7.47 -1.16 -9.61
C TYR A 28 -6.68 -2.39 -10.02
N ALA A 29 -7.24 -3.57 -9.82
CA ALA A 29 -6.69 -4.81 -10.34
C ALA A 29 -6.67 -4.77 -11.89
N CYS A 30 -5.56 -5.19 -12.47
CA CYS A 30 -5.41 -5.38 -13.90
C CYS A 30 -5.04 -6.85 -14.12
N LEU A 31 -6.06 -7.69 -14.28
CA LEU A 31 -5.93 -9.14 -14.39
C LEU A 31 -5.87 -9.56 -15.87
N GLU A 32 -5.24 -10.70 -16.15
CA GLU A 32 -5.33 -11.36 -17.47
C GLU A 32 -6.69 -12.02 -17.67
N GLU A 33 -7.22 -12.64 -16.60
CA GLU A 33 -8.54 -13.28 -16.55
C GLU A 33 -9.59 -12.35 -15.96
N ASP A 34 -10.86 -12.68 -16.10
CA ASP A 34 -11.96 -11.86 -15.58
C ASP A 34 -11.96 -11.80 -14.06
N THR A 35 -11.47 -12.85 -13.40
CA THR A 35 -11.43 -12.97 -11.93
C THR A 35 -10.19 -13.68 -11.45
N LEU A 36 -9.81 -13.39 -10.19
CA LEU A 36 -8.75 -14.07 -9.46
C LEU A 36 -9.29 -14.55 -8.13
N VAL A 37 -9.06 -15.82 -7.80
CA VAL A 37 -9.40 -16.41 -6.50
C VAL A 37 -8.16 -16.42 -5.61
N ILE A 38 -8.30 -15.91 -4.39
CA ILE A 38 -7.27 -15.90 -3.36
C ILE A 38 -7.67 -16.91 -2.29
N ALA A 39 -6.92 -18.00 -2.19
CA ALA A 39 -7.19 -19.06 -1.20
C ALA A 39 -7.06 -18.51 0.23
N PRO A 40 -7.71 -19.19 1.22
CA PRO A 40 -7.61 -18.82 2.62
C PRO A 40 -6.15 -18.68 3.08
N HIS A 41 -5.85 -17.62 3.84
CA HIS A 41 -4.54 -17.37 4.47
C HIS A 41 -3.35 -17.36 3.50
N THR A 42 -3.61 -17.00 2.23
CA THR A 42 -2.57 -16.86 1.20
C THR A 42 -2.44 -15.43 0.71
N THR A 43 -1.30 -15.13 0.11
CA THR A 43 -0.99 -13.85 -0.52
C THR A 43 -0.78 -14.03 -2.02
N VAL A 44 -1.35 -13.15 -2.81
CA VAL A 44 -1.16 -13.10 -4.27
C VAL A 44 -0.74 -11.69 -4.66
N LEU A 45 0.27 -11.59 -5.54
CA LEU A 45 0.65 -10.32 -6.14
C LEU A 45 -0.33 -9.96 -7.26
N VAL A 46 -1.04 -8.87 -7.07
CA VAL A 46 -2.02 -8.34 -8.04
C VAL A 46 -1.45 -7.10 -8.72
N GLY A 47 -1.25 -7.18 -10.02
CA GLY A 47 -0.78 -6.05 -10.81
C GLY A 47 -1.85 -4.99 -11.02
N THR A 48 -1.44 -3.75 -11.17
CA THR A 48 -2.29 -2.61 -11.53
C THR A 48 -2.16 -2.24 -13.01
N GLY A 49 -1.21 -2.86 -13.72
CA GLY A 49 -0.91 -2.58 -15.12
C GLY A 49 -0.27 -1.21 -15.35
N MET A 50 0.27 -0.56 -14.32
CA MET A 50 0.87 0.77 -14.44
C MET A 50 2.13 0.92 -13.61
N ALA A 51 3.00 1.84 -14.05
CA ALA A 51 4.14 2.36 -13.32
C ALA A 51 3.96 3.86 -13.08
N ALA A 52 4.53 4.37 -12.00
CA ALA A 52 4.45 5.79 -11.63
C ALA A 52 5.82 6.38 -11.32
N ALA A 53 6.02 7.64 -11.64
CA ALA A 53 7.17 8.41 -11.21
C ALA A 53 6.77 9.29 -10.02
N ILE A 54 6.95 8.77 -8.81
CA ILE A 54 6.75 9.54 -7.58
C ILE A 54 7.84 10.61 -7.51
N PRO A 55 7.50 11.88 -7.23
CA PRO A 55 8.48 12.95 -7.14
C PRO A 55 9.49 12.73 -5.99
N GLU A 56 10.72 13.23 -6.19
CA GLU A 56 11.77 13.24 -5.16
C GLU A 56 11.29 13.90 -3.86
N GLY A 57 11.65 13.34 -2.71
CA GLY A 57 11.19 13.77 -1.39
C GLY A 57 9.84 13.20 -0.97
N TYR A 58 9.22 12.36 -1.82
CA TYR A 58 7.95 11.70 -1.56
C TYR A 58 8.05 10.20 -1.83
N PHE A 59 7.17 9.44 -1.23
CA PHE A 59 6.95 8.04 -1.55
C PHE A 59 5.46 7.76 -1.76
N GLY A 60 5.15 6.73 -2.49
CA GLY A 60 3.79 6.21 -2.63
C GLY A 60 3.52 5.16 -1.56
N GLY A 61 2.60 5.42 -0.63
CA GLY A 61 2.12 4.44 0.33
C GLY A 61 0.92 3.69 -0.25
N ILE A 62 1.00 2.36 -0.30
CA ILE A 62 -0.13 1.50 -0.71
C ILE A 62 -0.81 0.99 0.55
N PHE A 63 -2.02 1.47 0.80
CA PHE A 63 -2.82 1.17 1.98
C PHE A 63 -4.02 0.29 1.64
N ALA A 64 -4.54 -0.40 2.65
CA ALA A 64 -5.78 -1.14 2.53
C ALA A 64 -6.97 -0.21 2.24
N ARG A 65 -7.92 -0.72 1.44
CA ARG A 65 -9.26 -0.10 1.35
C ARG A 65 -10.11 -0.60 2.51
N ARG A 66 -10.75 0.32 3.23
CA ARG A 66 -11.57 0.03 4.41
C ARG A 66 -12.59 -1.07 4.15
N GLY A 67 -13.39 -0.93 3.09
CA GLY A 67 -14.46 -1.90 2.79
C GLY A 67 -13.94 -3.28 2.46
N LEU A 68 -12.86 -3.38 1.69
CA LEU A 68 -12.26 -4.66 1.30
C LEU A 68 -11.64 -5.36 2.50
N ALA A 69 -10.89 -4.63 3.33
CA ALA A 69 -10.24 -5.19 4.51
C ALA A 69 -11.24 -5.62 5.59
N SER A 70 -12.25 -4.78 5.91
CA SER A 70 -13.17 -5.04 7.02
C SER A 70 -14.33 -5.96 6.67
N LYS A 71 -14.74 -6.03 5.39
CA LYS A 71 -15.90 -6.88 4.97
C LYS A 71 -15.47 -8.19 4.32
N GLN A 72 -14.37 -8.20 3.59
CA GLN A 72 -13.90 -9.37 2.84
C GLN A 72 -12.59 -9.95 3.37
N GLY A 73 -11.95 -9.29 4.35
CA GLY A 73 -10.68 -9.73 4.93
C GLY A 73 -9.52 -9.72 3.93
N LEU A 74 -9.60 -8.89 2.87
CA LEU A 74 -8.53 -8.73 1.89
C LEU A 74 -7.78 -7.42 2.15
N ARG A 75 -6.48 -7.52 2.35
CA ARG A 75 -5.60 -6.38 2.64
C ARG A 75 -4.19 -6.57 2.06
N PRO A 76 -3.40 -5.50 1.91
CA PRO A 76 -1.98 -5.66 1.62
C PRO A 76 -1.27 -6.47 2.72
N ALA A 77 -0.54 -7.52 2.33
CA ALA A 77 0.17 -8.41 3.25
C ALA A 77 1.25 -7.68 4.07
N ASN A 78 1.88 -6.68 3.47
CA ASN A 78 2.91 -5.84 4.10
C ASN A 78 2.32 -4.66 4.91
N CYS A 79 1.02 -4.64 5.16
CA CYS A 79 0.27 -3.57 5.82
C CYS A 79 0.30 -2.26 5.05
N VAL A 80 1.47 -1.73 4.73
CA VAL A 80 1.71 -0.58 3.84
C VAL A 80 2.81 -0.94 2.86
N GLY A 81 2.48 -0.92 1.57
CA GLY A 81 3.49 -1.03 0.51
C GLY A 81 4.19 0.30 0.32
N VAL A 82 5.50 0.29 0.14
CA VAL A 82 6.30 1.50 -0.12
C VAL A 82 6.73 1.50 -1.59
N VAL A 83 6.33 2.55 -2.31
CA VAL A 83 6.78 2.82 -3.68
C VAL A 83 7.77 3.98 -3.62
N ASP A 84 9.04 3.67 -3.78
CA ASP A 84 10.11 4.66 -3.74
C ASP A 84 10.07 5.63 -4.95
N ALA A 85 10.64 6.82 -4.79
CA ALA A 85 10.65 7.84 -5.83
C ALA A 85 11.39 7.40 -7.10
N ASP A 86 12.40 6.53 -6.97
CA ASP A 86 13.19 5.97 -8.07
C ASP A 86 12.67 4.64 -8.63
N TYR A 87 11.58 4.08 -8.07
CA TYR A 87 10.98 2.87 -8.60
C TYR A 87 10.23 3.13 -9.92
N ARG A 88 10.54 2.35 -10.95
CA ARG A 88 9.93 2.47 -12.30
C ARG A 88 9.23 1.20 -12.76
N GLY A 89 9.13 0.19 -11.90
CA GLY A 89 8.43 -1.04 -12.19
C GLY A 89 6.92 -0.91 -12.04
N GLU A 90 6.23 -1.99 -12.37
CA GLU A 90 4.78 -2.07 -12.16
C GLU A 90 4.42 -1.97 -10.67
N ILE A 91 3.45 -1.13 -10.36
CA ILE A 91 2.83 -1.10 -9.04
C ILE A 91 1.99 -2.35 -8.87
N LYS A 92 2.36 -3.19 -7.90
CA LYS A 92 1.63 -4.41 -7.53
C LYS A 92 1.21 -4.36 -6.08
N VAL A 93 0.08 -4.96 -5.79
CA VAL A 93 -0.46 -5.11 -4.44
C VAL A 93 -0.32 -6.57 -4.02
N ALA A 94 0.43 -6.84 -2.95
CA ALA A 94 0.49 -8.15 -2.32
C ALA A 94 -0.80 -8.34 -1.50
N LEU A 95 -1.85 -8.86 -2.11
CA LEU A 95 -3.17 -8.97 -1.49
C LEU A 95 -3.29 -10.27 -0.71
N HIS A 96 -3.52 -10.16 0.60
CA HIS A 96 -3.65 -11.29 1.54
C HIS A 96 -5.09 -11.52 1.92
N ASN A 97 -5.49 -12.80 1.97
CA ASN A 97 -6.80 -13.23 2.46
C ASN A 97 -6.68 -13.70 3.92
N ASP A 98 -7.22 -12.90 4.85
CA ASP A 98 -7.22 -13.18 6.30
C ASP A 98 -8.35 -14.16 6.72
N THR A 99 -9.20 -14.60 5.78
CA THR A 99 -10.39 -15.42 6.10
C THR A 99 -10.15 -16.90 5.85
N ASP A 100 -11.03 -17.73 6.40
CA ASP A 100 -11.07 -19.19 6.19
C ASP A 100 -11.77 -19.59 4.90
N GLN A 101 -12.25 -18.64 4.10
CA GLN A 101 -12.93 -18.87 2.84
C GLN A 101 -12.14 -18.29 1.66
N PRO A 102 -12.16 -18.91 0.48
CA PRO A 102 -11.63 -18.31 -0.72
C PRO A 102 -12.30 -16.96 -0.98
N GLN A 103 -11.53 -15.95 -1.33
CA GLN A 103 -12.02 -14.64 -1.72
C GLN A 103 -11.77 -14.41 -3.21
N LYS A 104 -12.67 -13.69 -3.87
CA LYS A 104 -12.62 -13.45 -5.29
C LYS A 104 -12.52 -11.96 -5.56
N ILE A 105 -11.63 -11.57 -6.46
CA ILE A 105 -11.59 -10.22 -7.01
C ILE A 105 -11.82 -10.27 -8.52
N ALA A 106 -12.46 -9.24 -9.07
CA ALA A 106 -12.68 -9.09 -10.49
C ALA A 106 -11.62 -8.19 -11.13
N ASP A 107 -11.39 -8.36 -12.44
CA ASP A 107 -10.62 -7.40 -13.22
C ASP A 107 -11.24 -6.00 -13.10
N GLY A 108 -10.43 -4.97 -12.91
CA GLY A 108 -10.87 -3.59 -12.69
C GLY A 108 -11.45 -3.31 -11.31
N GLU A 109 -11.45 -4.26 -10.38
CA GLU A 109 -11.89 -4.03 -9.00
C GLU A 109 -10.87 -3.18 -8.23
N ARG A 110 -11.36 -2.33 -7.33
CA ARG A 110 -10.53 -1.50 -6.45
C ARG A 110 -9.96 -2.34 -5.32
N ILE A 111 -8.66 -2.56 -5.30
CA ILE A 111 -7.98 -3.50 -4.39
C ILE A 111 -7.17 -2.85 -3.28
N ALA A 112 -6.74 -1.61 -3.46
CA ALA A 112 -5.96 -0.84 -2.49
C ALA A 112 -6.14 0.65 -2.75
N GLN A 113 -5.46 1.48 -1.98
CA GLN A 113 -5.38 2.92 -2.26
C GLN A 113 -3.93 3.41 -2.14
N LEU A 114 -3.58 4.32 -3.03
CA LEU A 114 -2.30 5.02 -3.06
C LEU A 114 -2.43 6.36 -2.34
N VAL A 115 -1.55 6.62 -1.39
CA VAL A 115 -1.37 7.94 -0.78
C VAL A 115 0.05 8.39 -1.05
N VAL A 116 0.24 9.62 -1.51
CA VAL A 116 1.57 10.20 -1.70
C VAL A 116 1.95 11.00 -0.47
N LEU A 117 3.09 10.65 0.13
CA LEU A 117 3.53 11.15 1.43
C LEU A 117 4.96 11.70 1.33
N PRO A 118 5.26 12.83 1.97
CA PRO A 118 6.65 13.29 2.09
C PRO A 118 7.43 12.40 3.05
N PHE A 119 8.74 12.30 2.86
CA PHE A 119 9.64 11.65 3.79
C PHE A 119 10.91 12.47 3.99
N LEU A 120 11.60 12.23 5.11
CA LEU A 120 12.90 12.79 5.39
C LEU A 120 13.99 11.80 5.02
N ALA A 121 14.90 12.19 4.14
CA ALA A 121 16.12 11.44 3.91
C ALA A 121 17.01 11.54 5.17
N VAL A 122 17.37 10.40 5.74
CA VAL A 122 18.16 10.32 6.97
C VAL A 122 19.43 9.53 6.75
N SER A 123 20.46 9.85 7.54
CA SER A 123 21.66 9.03 7.68
C SER A 123 21.72 8.47 9.10
N PHE A 124 22.31 7.30 9.24
CA PHE A 124 22.46 6.64 10.56
C PHE A 124 23.91 6.73 11.00
N GLN A 125 24.12 7.21 12.22
CA GLN A 125 25.43 7.26 12.86
C GLN A 125 25.43 6.31 14.06
N VAL A 126 26.39 5.40 14.10
CA VAL A 126 26.61 4.53 15.24
C VAL A 126 27.21 5.37 16.38
N THR A 127 26.65 5.24 17.58
CA THR A 127 27.17 5.85 18.80
C THR A 127 27.13 4.83 19.92
N ASP A 128 28.04 4.96 20.92
CA ASP A 128 28.08 4.08 22.07
C ASP A 128 26.97 4.39 23.08
N GLU A 129 26.49 5.65 23.12
CA GLU A 129 25.48 6.10 24.07
C GLU A 129 24.44 6.98 23.37
N LEU A 130 23.19 6.92 23.85
CA LEU A 130 22.12 7.84 23.53
C LEU A 130 21.86 8.75 24.72
N ASP A 131 21.30 9.92 24.46
CA ASP A 131 20.86 10.84 25.51
C ASP A 131 19.77 10.21 26.40
N GLU A 132 19.73 10.66 27.66
CA GLU A 132 18.70 10.24 28.60
C GLU A 132 17.40 10.99 28.35
N THR A 133 16.26 10.28 28.49
CA THR A 133 14.92 10.87 28.42
C THR A 133 14.07 10.38 29.59
N GLU A 134 13.01 11.11 29.92
CA GLU A 134 12.06 10.71 30.96
C GLU A 134 11.47 9.33 30.71
N ARG A 135 11.18 8.97 29.45
CA ARG A 135 10.65 7.67 29.08
C ARG A 135 11.72 6.56 29.13
N GLY A 136 12.97 6.87 28.82
CA GLY A 136 14.05 5.89 28.70
C GLY A 136 13.70 4.73 27.76
N ALA A 137 13.92 3.51 28.22
CA ALA A 137 13.63 2.28 27.48
C ALA A 137 12.16 1.79 27.59
N GLY A 138 11.27 2.53 28.22
CA GLY A 138 9.87 2.15 28.42
C GLY A 138 9.08 1.99 27.12
N GLY A 139 8.53 0.79 26.89
CA GLY A 139 7.71 0.43 25.72
C GLY A 139 6.71 -0.68 26.07
N PHE A 140 5.95 -1.16 25.09
CA PHE A 140 5.06 -2.34 25.20
C PHE A 140 4.18 -2.37 26.46
N GLY A 141 3.43 -1.30 26.73
CA GLY A 141 2.52 -1.22 27.87
C GLY A 141 3.14 -0.58 29.13
N HIS A 142 4.29 0.05 29.01
CA HIS A 142 4.96 0.81 30.06
C HIS A 142 4.01 1.80 30.79
N THR A 143 3.05 2.40 30.08
CA THR A 143 2.04 3.31 30.66
C THR A 143 0.80 2.59 31.21
N GLY A 144 0.73 1.25 31.12
CA GLY A 144 -0.42 0.45 31.53
C GLY A 144 -1.59 0.49 30.56
N ARG A 145 -2.65 -0.29 30.86
CA ARG A 145 -3.89 -0.37 30.09
C ARG A 145 -5.01 0.55 30.59
N LYS A 146 -4.81 1.21 31.74
CA LYS A 146 -5.76 2.15 32.37
C LYS A 146 -5.02 3.37 32.86
#